data_af86fb8e9d6f52766c4048ceda02f443
#
_entry.id   af86fb8e9d6f52766c4048ceda02f443
#
_cell.length_a   1.000
_cell.length_b   1.000
_cell.length_c   1.000
_cell.angle_alpha   90.00
_cell.angle_beta   90.00
_cell.angle_gamma   90.00
#
_symmetry.space_group_name_H-M   'P 1'
#
loop_
_entity.id
_entity.type
_entity.pdbx_description
1 polymer ?
#
loop_
_entity_poly.entity_id
_entity_poly.type
_entity_poly.pdbx_seq_one_letter_code
_entity_poly.pdbx_strand_id
1 'polypeptide(L)'
;WGATEANTNTINLDNRVGSCGRVPFWEKTNLRLVRFDVETETHPRDANGFLVPCRAGEVGEAIGMIHNYPDIVAGRFEGYTSPEATERKILRNVCREGDAWWSSGDLLRFDDDGYCWFVDRIGDTYRWKGENVSTTEVAEAFGDLSGVESVTVYGVQVPGAEGRAGMAAVVMEPGHVFDPVAFHRCALERLPRYAAPLFVR
;
A
#
# COMPACT_ATOMS: atom_id res chain seq x y z
N TRP A 1 7.54 -8.10 -5.99
CA TRP A 1 7.67 -6.96 -5.10
C TRP A 1 9.03 -6.99 -4.40
N GLY A 2 9.59 -5.83 -4.15
CA GLY A 2 10.84 -5.63 -3.43
C GLY A 2 11.23 -4.17 -3.44
N ALA A 3 12.18 -3.78 -2.58
CA ALA A 3 12.72 -2.44 -2.50
C ALA A 3 14.26 -2.49 -2.46
N THR A 4 14.89 -1.45 -2.99
CA THR A 4 16.36 -1.37 -3.08
C THR A 4 17.02 -1.37 -1.70
N GLU A 5 16.41 -0.70 -0.73
CA GLU A 5 16.88 -0.61 0.66
C GLU A 5 16.47 -1.80 1.53
N ALA A 6 15.63 -2.70 1.00
CA ALA A 6 15.08 -3.81 1.76
C ALA A 6 15.84 -5.11 1.51
N ASN A 7 15.89 -5.87 2.56
CA ASN A 7 16.40 -7.23 2.59
C ASN A 7 15.29 -8.28 2.35
N THR A 8 14.12 -7.87 1.91
CA THR A 8 12.97 -8.74 1.69
C THR A 8 12.34 -8.48 0.33
N ASN A 9 11.91 -9.54 -0.29
CA ASN A 9 11.24 -9.50 -1.58
C ASN A 9 10.27 -10.66 -1.75
N THR A 10 9.42 -10.57 -2.76
CA THR A 10 8.60 -11.68 -3.25
C THR A 10 8.78 -11.79 -4.76
N ILE A 11 8.73 -13.00 -5.29
CA ILE A 11 8.90 -13.27 -6.72
C ILE A 11 7.73 -14.12 -7.20
N ASN A 12 7.10 -13.70 -8.28
CA ASN A 12 5.99 -14.42 -8.90
C ASN A 12 6.52 -15.52 -9.83
N LEU A 13 6.96 -16.63 -9.23
CA LEU A 13 7.47 -17.78 -9.98
C LEU A 13 6.36 -18.59 -10.66
N ASP A 14 5.15 -18.55 -10.09
CA ASP A 14 3.99 -19.31 -10.60
C ASP A 14 3.25 -18.56 -11.71
N ASN A 15 3.75 -17.38 -12.11
CA ASN A 15 3.17 -16.55 -13.16
C ASN A 15 1.67 -16.22 -12.93
N ARG A 16 1.25 -16.08 -11.65
CA ARG A 16 -0.11 -15.71 -11.28
C ARG A 16 -0.35 -14.24 -11.56
N VAL A 17 -1.24 -13.96 -12.51
CA VAL A 17 -1.50 -12.59 -12.98
C VAL A 17 -1.91 -11.66 -11.82
N GLY A 18 -1.28 -10.48 -11.76
CA GLY A 18 -1.51 -9.46 -10.73
C GLY A 18 -0.85 -9.73 -9.38
N SER A 19 -0.33 -10.95 -9.15
CA SER A 19 0.35 -11.28 -7.89
C SER A 19 1.80 -10.78 -7.88
N CYS A 20 2.25 -10.30 -6.71
CA CYS A 20 3.67 -10.00 -6.45
C CYS A 20 4.50 -11.25 -6.21
N GLY A 21 3.88 -12.44 -6.05
CA GLY A 21 4.52 -13.69 -5.77
C GLY A 21 3.93 -14.40 -4.55
N ARG A 22 4.49 -15.56 -4.23
CA ARG A 22 4.01 -16.44 -3.15
C ARG A 22 5.02 -16.55 -2.02
N VAL A 23 4.53 -16.48 -0.78
CA VAL A 23 5.32 -16.71 0.44
C VAL A 23 4.70 -17.89 1.20
N PRO A 24 5.15 -19.13 0.94
CA PRO A 24 4.48 -20.33 1.44
C PRO A 24 4.66 -20.56 2.95
N PHE A 25 5.69 -19.97 3.57
CA PHE A 25 6.02 -20.16 4.98
C PHE A 25 6.35 -18.82 5.63
N TRP A 26 5.34 -18.01 5.85
CA TRP A 26 5.47 -16.66 6.40
C TRP A 26 6.34 -16.59 7.67
N GLU A 27 6.14 -17.53 8.59
CA GLU A 27 6.86 -17.57 9.87
C GLU A 27 8.36 -17.89 9.74
N LYS A 28 8.78 -18.41 8.58
CA LYS A 28 10.19 -18.74 8.28
C LYS A 28 10.89 -17.70 7.42
N THR A 29 10.17 -16.66 7.01
CA THR A 29 10.73 -15.60 6.15
C THR A 29 11.05 -14.36 6.97
N ASN A 30 11.82 -13.44 6.37
CA ASN A 30 12.09 -12.11 6.90
C ASN A 30 11.02 -11.08 6.51
N LEU A 31 9.93 -11.49 5.88
CA LEU A 31 8.79 -10.65 5.50
C LEU A 31 7.61 -10.89 6.45
N ARG A 32 6.94 -9.82 6.87
CA ARG A 32 5.65 -9.85 7.57
C ARG A 32 4.72 -8.82 6.99
N LEU A 33 3.42 -9.11 7.08
CA LEU A 33 2.38 -8.10 6.92
C LEU A 33 1.78 -7.82 8.29
N VAL A 34 1.81 -6.56 8.69
CA VAL A 34 1.25 -6.09 9.95
C VAL A 34 0.11 -5.12 9.70
N ARG A 35 -0.89 -5.12 10.56
CA ARG A 35 -2.01 -4.19 10.44
C ARG A 35 -1.51 -2.75 10.49
N PHE A 36 -2.10 -1.93 9.64
CA PHE A 36 -1.84 -0.50 9.57
C PHE A 36 -3.17 0.26 9.58
N ASP A 37 -3.28 1.22 10.47
CA ASP A 37 -4.43 2.12 10.53
C ASP A 37 -4.13 3.37 9.69
N VAL A 38 -4.81 3.49 8.56
CA VAL A 38 -4.63 4.59 7.59
C VAL A 38 -5.07 5.94 8.15
N GLU A 39 -6.03 5.95 9.10
CA GLU A 39 -6.56 7.20 9.67
C GLU A 39 -5.59 7.82 10.68
N THR A 40 -5.05 6.99 11.55
CA THR A 40 -4.09 7.41 12.59
C THR A 40 -2.65 7.34 12.12
N GLU A 41 -2.39 6.75 10.94
CA GLU A 41 -1.06 6.47 10.39
C GLU A 41 -0.18 5.68 11.37
N THR A 42 -0.78 4.71 12.08
CA THR A 42 -0.08 3.92 13.10
C THR A 42 -0.30 2.41 12.93
N HIS A 43 0.59 1.64 13.57
CA HIS A 43 0.45 0.19 13.65
C HIS A 43 -0.21 -0.20 14.97
N PRO A 44 -1.37 -0.87 14.95
CA PRO A 44 -2.00 -1.42 16.16
C PRO A 44 -1.07 -2.42 16.87
N ARG A 45 -1.08 -2.37 18.20
CA ARG A 45 -0.32 -3.32 19.04
C ARG A 45 -1.28 -4.18 19.87
N ASP A 46 -0.86 -5.41 20.12
CA ASP A 46 -1.58 -6.33 20.99
C ASP A 46 -1.38 -5.99 22.49
N ALA A 47 -2.00 -6.77 23.37
CA ALA A 47 -1.90 -6.59 24.82
C ALA A 47 -0.45 -6.76 25.37
N ASN A 48 0.44 -7.39 24.63
CA ASN A 48 1.86 -7.58 24.96
C ASN A 48 2.76 -6.48 24.40
N GLY A 49 2.19 -5.55 23.64
CA GLY A 49 2.90 -4.44 23.01
C GLY A 49 3.55 -4.78 21.66
N PHE A 50 3.26 -5.94 21.06
CA PHE A 50 3.75 -6.33 19.74
C PHE A 50 2.78 -5.90 18.64
N LEU A 51 3.28 -5.74 17.41
CA LEU A 51 2.43 -5.39 16.28
C LEU A 51 1.47 -6.54 15.93
N VAL A 52 0.24 -6.19 15.55
CA VAL A 52 -0.77 -7.18 15.19
C VAL A 52 -0.52 -7.66 13.76
N PRO A 53 -0.23 -8.96 13.53
CA PRO A 53 -0.08 -9.49 12.18
C PRO A 53 -1.41 -9.50 11.44
N CYS A 54 -1.35 -9.34 10.10
CA CYS A 54 -2.51 -9.51 9.23
C CYS A 54 -2.91 -10.97 9.12
N ARG A 55 -4.19 -11.20 8.94
CA ARG A 55 -4.77 -12.49 8.49
C ARG A 55 -4.88 -12.49 6.97
N ALA A 56 -5.09 -13.68 6.40
CA ALA A 56 -5.39 -13.79 4.98
C ALA A 56 -6.61 -12.90 4.60
N GLY A 57 -6.47 -12.17 3.50
CA GLY A 57 -7.46 -11.20 3.04
C GLY A 57 -7.35 -9.81 3.65
N GLU A 58 -6.67 -9.63 4.79
CA GLU A 58 -6.46 -8.32 5.39
C GLU A 58 -5.33 -7.55 4.66
N VAL A 59 -5.52 -6.25 4.53
CA VAL A 59 -4.50 -5.31 4.02
C VAL A 59 -3.65 -4.82 5.18
N GLY A 60 -2.33 -4.80 4.99
CA GLY A 60 -1.41 -4.25 5.96
C GLY A 60 -0.06 -3.91 5.37
N GLU A 61 0.79 -3.27 6.17
CA GLU A 61 2.11 -2.90 5.72
C GLU A 61 3.04 -4.11 5.64
N ALA A 62 3.75 -4.21 4.51
CA ALA A 62 4.84 -5.16 4.33
C ALA A 62 6.09 -4.65 5.05
N ILE A 63 6.63 -5.46 5.95
CA ILE A 63 7.83 -5.11 6.72
C ILE A 63 8.90 -6.18 6.60
N GLY A 64 10.17 -5.75 6.60
CA GLY A 64 11.32 -6.64 6.48
C GLY A 64 12.13 -6.73 7.76
N MET A 65 12.45 -7.94 8.24
CA MET A 65 13.27 -8.10 9.44
C MET A 65 14.69 -7.59 9.20
N ILE A 66 15.19 -6.75 10.10
CA ILE A 66 16.55 -6.24 10.08
C ILE A 66 17.46 -7.25 10.80
N HIS A 67 18.42 -7.79 10.04
CA HIS A 67 19.42 -8.71 10.56
C HIS A 67 20.77 -7.99 10.72
N ASN A 68 21.34 -8.05 11.91
CA ASN A 68 22.66 -7.49 12.21
C ASN A 68 23.70 -8.61 12.37
N TYR A 69 23.73 -9.58 11.47
CA TYR A 69 24.77 -10.61 11.48
C TYR A 69 26.04 -10.04 10.82
N PRO A 70 27.22 -10.07 11.50
CA PRO A 70 28.46 -9.47 10.98
C PRO A 70 28.89 -10.03 9.61
N ASP A 71 28.64 -11.32 9.40
CA ASP A 71 29.13 -12.06 8.22
C ASP A 71 28.09 -12.20 7.10
N ILE A 72 26.87 -11.68 7.28
CA ILE A 72 25.79 -11.78 6.30
C ILE A 72 25.44 -10.38 5.79
N VAL A 73 25.83 -10.07 4.56
CA VAL A 73 25.49 -8.79 3.90
C VAL A 73 24.03 -8.78 3.46
N ALA A 74 23.52 -9.93 3.01
CA ALA A 74 22.13 -10.07 2.63
C ALA A 74 21.23 -9.91 3.87
N GLY A 75 20.29 -8.96 3.81
CA GLY A 75 19.36 -8.72 4.90
C GLY A 75 19.72 -7.55 5.82
N ARG A 76 20.77 -6.79 5.51
CA ARG A 76 21.07 -5.54 6.20
C ARG A 76 20.17 -4.42 5.70
N PHE A 77 19.75 -3.59 6.62
CA PHE A 77 19.21 -2.28 6.32
C PHE A 77 20.29 -1.25 6.62
N GLU A 78 20.90 -0.70 5.56
CA GLU A 78 21.99 0.28 5.69
C GLU A 78 21.47 1.67 6.09
N GLY A 79 20.17 1.89 6.01
CA GLY A 79 19.55 3.18 6.33
C GLY A 79 19.64 4.19 5.20
N TYR A 80 19.29 5.40 5.54
CA TYR A 80 19.30 6.56 4.63
C TYR A 80 20.45 7.51 5.02
N THR A 81 20.71 8.51 4.20
CA THR A 81 21.72 9.55 4.48
C THR A 81 21.39 10.37 5.73
N SER A 82 20.11 10.52 6.09
CA SER A 82 19.65 11.12 7.33
C SER A 82 19.41 10.06 8.42
N PRO A 83 20.06 10.16 9.59
CA PRO A 83 19.77 9.28 10.73
C PRO A 83 18.30 9.33 11.17
N GLU A 84 17.68 10.50 11.15
CA GLU A 84 16.28 10.69 11.54
C GLU A 84 15.33 10.01 10.55
N ALA A 85 15.64 10.05 9.25
CA ALA A 85 14.88 9.33 8.22
C ALA A 85 15.03 7.82 8.40
N THR A 86 16.23 7.36 8.75
CA THR A 86 16.52 5.95 9.04
C THR A 86 15.71 5.46 10.24
N GLU A 87 15.75 6.20 11.36
CA GLU A 87 15.04 5.78 12.59
C GLU A 87 13.54 5.74 12.39
N ARG A 88 12.95 6.64 11.61
CA ARG A 88 11.50 6.62 11.28
C ARG A 88 11.07 5.37 10.49
N LYS A 89 12.00 4.71 9.83
CA LYS A 89 11.74 3.50 9.05
C LYS A 89 12.04 2.21 9.84
N ILE A 90 12.38 2.31 11.11
CA ILE A 90 12.66 1.16 11.96
C ILE A 90 11.51 0.96 12.95
N LEU A 91 10.80 -0.14 12.79
CA LEU A 91 9.78 -0.62 13.73
C LEU A 91 10.45 -1.53 14.75
N ARG A 92 10.23 -1.27 16.04
CA ARG A 92 10.84 -2.03 17.14
C ARG A 92 9.79 -2.81 17.92
N ASN A 93 10.20 -3.93 18.49
CA ASN A 93 9.31 -4.83 19.24
C ASN A 93 8.07 -5.21 18.41
N VAL A 94 8.33 -5.77 17.24
CA VAL A 94 7.27 -6.15 16.27
C VAL A 94 6.68 -7.52 16.62
N CYS A 95 7.51 -8.56 16.67
CA CYS A 95 7.11 -9.93 16.97
C CYS A 95 7.63 -10.41 18.33
N ARG A 96 8.69 -9.80 18.83
CA ARG A 96 9.35 -10.12 20.10
C ARG A 96 10.13 -8.91 20.62
N GLU A 97 10.43 -8.92 21.89
CA GLU A 97 11.25 -7.90 22.52
C GLU A 97 12.65 -7.82 21.87
N GLY A 98 13.07 -6.60 21.54
CA GLY A 98 14.40 -6.31 20.97
C GLY A 98 14.54 -6.58 19.47
N ASP A 99 13.50 -7.06 18.76
CA ASP A 99 13.57 -7.16 17.31
C ASP A 99 13.40 -5.79 16.63
N ALA A 100 13.92 -5.70 15.41
CA ALA A 100 13.82 -4.52 14.57
C ALA A 100 13.41 -4.91 13.14
N TRP A 101 12.51 -4.13 12.55
CA TRP A 101 11.97 -4.36 11.24
C TRP A 101 11.95 -3.06 10.43
N TRP A 102 12.27 -3.17 9.16
CA TRP A 102 12.19 -2.07 8.24
C TRP A 102 10.73 -1.89 7.74
N SER A 103 10.24 -0.66 7.83
CA SER A 103 8.93 -0.21 7.33
C SER A 103 9.03 0.12 5.85
N SER A 104 8.39 -0.63 4.97
CA SER A 104 8.44 -0.39 3.53
C SER A 104 7.64 0.85 3.11
N GLY A 105 6.53 1.08 3.75
CA GLY A 105 5.52 2.03 3.30
C GLY A 105 4.60 1.46 2.22
N ASP A 106 4.67 0.17 1.94
CA ASP A 106 3.83 -0.50 0.95
C ASP A 106 2.77 -1.35 1.64
N LEU A 107 1.52 -1.17 1.25
CA LEU A 107 0.38 -1.97 1.69
C LEU A 107 0.20 -3.17 0.75
N LEU A 108 0.22 -4.35 1.32
CA LEU A 108 0.00 -5.60 0.62
C LEU A 108 -1.15 -6.38 1.28
N ARG A 109 -1.66 -7.35 0.54
CA ARG A 109 -2.61 -8.36 1.01
C ARG A 109 -2.10 -9.74 0.60
N PHE A 110 -2.34 -10.76 1.40
CA PHE A 110 -2.09 -12.15 1.02
C PHE A 110 -3.35 -13.00 1.16
N ASP A 111 -3.43 -14.10 0.41
CA ASP A 111 -4.51 -15.09 0.52
C ASP A 111 -4.09 -16.31 1.35
N ASP A 112 -5.02 -17.26 1.52
CA ASP A 112 -4.78 -18.50 2.26
C ASP A 112 -3.71 -19.40 1.63
N ASP A 113 -3.44 -19.26 0.32
CA ASP A 113 -2.38 -19.97 -0.41
C ASP A 113 -1.01 -19.27 -0.27
N GLY A 114 -0.96 -18.08 0.34
CA GLY A 114 0.24 -17.28 0.55
C GLY A 114 0.65 -16.41 -0.64
N TYR A 115 -0.21 -16.23 -1.65
CA TYR A 115 0.05 -15.24 -2.70
C TYR A 115 -0.19 -13.84 -2.20
N CYS A 116 0.67 -12.91 -2.62
CA CYS A 116 0.62 -11.51 -2.25
C CYS A 116 0.19 -10.64 -3.42
N TRP A 117 -0.57 -9.60 -3.12
CA TRP A 117 -0.90 -8.52 -4.05
C TRP A 117 -0.51 -7.18 -3.44
N PHE A 118 0.08 -6.33 -4.24
CA PHE A 118 0.28 -4.93 -3.91
C PHE A 118 -1.10 -4.24 -3.90
N VAL A 119 -1.35 -3.42 -2.91
CA VAL A 119 -2.60 -2.67 -2.77
C VAL A 119 -2.36 -1.19 -3.03
N ASP A 120 -1.44 -0.58 -2.27
CA ASP A 120 -1.11 0.84 -2.42
C ASP A 120 0.12 1.20 -1.56
N ARG A 121 0.52 2.47 -1.59
CA ARG A 121 1.50 3.05 -0.67
C ARG A 121 0.83 3.72 0.52
N ILE A 122 1.45 3.63 1.68
CA ILE A 122 1.11 4.45 2.83
C ILE A 122 1.30 5.92 2.45
N GLY A 123 0.27 6.74 2.68
CA GLY A 123 0.24 8.15 2.25
C GLY A 123 -0.47 8.40 0.93
N ASP A 124 -0.56 7.40 0.05
CA ASP A 124 -1.37 7.48 -1.16
C ASP A 124 -2.81 6.97 -0.92
N THR A 125 -2.99 6.00 -0.02
CA THR A 125 -4.32 5.56 0.45
C THR A 125 -5.00 6.66 1.27
N TYR A 126 -6.28 6.89 1.04
CA TYR A 126 -7.08 7.81 1.85
C TYR A 126 -8.35 7.13 2.39
N ARG A 127 -8.92 7.70 3.47
CA ARG A 127 -10.16 7.20 4.06
C ARG A 127 -11.32 8.13 3.72
N TRP A 128 -12.42 7.55 3.23
CA TRP A 128 -13.64 8.26 2.93
C TRP A 128 -14.87 7.47 3.38
N LYS A 129 -15.74 8.09 4.16
CA LYS A 129 -16.98 7.48 4.70
C LYS A 129 -16.75 6.16 5.43
N GLY A 130 -15.64 6.06 6.18
CA GLY A 130 -15.29 4.87 6.93
C GLY A 130 -14.53 3.79 6.14
N GLU A 131 -14.36 3.96 4.81
CA GLU A 131 -13.71 3.00 3.93
C GLU A 131 -12.32 3.49 3.48
N ASN A 132 -11.36 2.58 3.41
CA ASN A 132 -10.04 2.86 2.84
C ASN A 132 -10.12 2.77 1.31
N VAL A 133 -9.59 3.78 0.64
CA VAL A 133 -9.57 3.88 -0.82
C VAL A 133 -8.14 3.89 -1.32
N SER A 134 -7.78 2.93 -2.14
CA SER A 134 -6.50 2.87 -2.84
C SER A 134 -6.51 3.83 -4.01
N THR A 135 -5.54 4.74 -4.07
CA THR A 135 -5.40 5.68 -5.18
C THR A 135 -5.03 4.97 -6.47
N THR A 136 -4.23 3.91 -6.38
CA THR A 136 -3.83 3.08 -7.51
C THR A 136 -5.02 2.34 -8.12
N GLU A 137 -5.84 1.67 -7.30
CA GLU A 137 -7.04 0.96 -7.76
C GLU A 137 -8.03 1.90 -8.47
N VAL A 138 -8.23 3.09 -7.91
CA VAL A 138 -9.10 4.10 -8.53
C VAL A 138 -8.52 4.61 -9.84
N ALA A 139 -7.21 4.88 -9.92
CA ALA A 139 -6.57 5.34 -11.16
C ALA A 139 -6.63 4.27 -12.27
N GLU A 140 -6.37 3.01 -11.93
CA GLU A 140 -6.43 1.87 -12.86
C GLU A 140 -7.83 1.69 -13.46
N ALA A 141 -8.89 1.99 -12.72
CA ALA A 141 -10.26 1.92 -13.23
C ALA A 141 -10.52 2.82 -14.45
N PHE A 142 -9.68 3.84 -14.68
CA PHE A 142 -9.77 4.76 -15.82
C PHE A 142 -8.71 4.52 -16.89
N GLY A 143 -7.82 3.55 -16.72
CA GLY A 143 -6.63 3.35 -17.56
C GLY A 143 -6.91 3.03 -19.03
N ASP A 144 -8.12 2.56 -19.37
CA ASP A 144 -8.58 2.27 -20.73
C ASP A 144 -9.68 3.21 -21.21
N LEU A 145 -9.96 4.29 -20.47
CA LEU A 145 -10.95 5.27 -20.89
C LEU A 145 -10.42 6.08 -22.08
N SER A 146 -11.16 6.05 -23.17
CA SER A 146 -10.76 6.64 -24.45
C SER A 146 -10.40 8.13 -24.31
N GLY A 147 -9.24 8.51 -24.84
CA GLY A 147 -8.72 9.87 -24.83
C GLY A 147 -8.10 10.30 -23.51
N VAL A 148 -7.98 9.42 -22.52
CA VAL A 148 -7.26 9.67 -21.26
C VAL A 148 -5.83 9.16 -21.41
N GLU A 149 -4.86 10.06 -21.22
CA GLU A 149 -3.43 9.72 -21.21
C GLU A 149 -3.01 9.19 -19.83
N SER A 150 -3.43 9.88 -18.75
CA SER A 150 -3.16 9.45 -17.38
C SER A 150 -4.14 9.99 -16.38
N VAL A 151 -4.28 9.27 -15.26
CA VAL A 151 -5.09 9.69 -14.10
C VAL A 151 -4.24 9.55 -12.84
N THR A 152 -4.18 10.62 -12.05
CA THR A 152 -3.61 10.59 -10.71
C THR A 152 -4.71 10.86 -9.70
N VAL A 153 -4.82 10.01 -8.69
CA VAL A 153 -5.87 10.11 -7.67
C VAL A 153 -5.25 10.43 -6.31
N TYR A 154 -5.92 11.24 -5.51
CA TYR A 154 -5.51 11.58 -4.16
C TYR A 154 -6.70 12.04 -3.31
N GLY A 155 -6.56 11.95 -1.99
CA GLY A 155 -7.58 12.39 -1.04
C GLY A 155 -7.50 13.88 -0.74
N VAL A 156 -8.63 14.59 -0.82
CA VAL A 156 -8.76 16.01 -0.47
C VAL A 156 -9.70 16.20 0.71
N GLN A 157 -9.36 17.12 1.61
CA GLN A 157 -10.25 17.47 2.72
C GLN A 157 -11.47 18.24 2.23
N VAL A 158 -12.64 17.84 2.73
CA VAL A 158 -13.90 18.54 2.46
C VAL A 158 -14.38 19.16 3.78
N PRO A 159 -14.60 20.48 3.86
CA PRO A 159 -15.08 21.12 5.09
C PRO A 159 -16.37 20.46 5.60
N GLY A 160 -16.41 20.10 6.87
CA GLY A 160 -17.57 19.48 7.52
C GLY A 160 -17.78 18.00 7.20
N ALA A 161 -16.86 17.35 6.47
CA ALA A 161 -16.87 15.90 6.25
C ALA A 161 -15.70 15.23 7.00
N GLU A 162 -15.93 14.00 7.45
CA GLU A 162 -14.90 13.14 8.03
C GLU A 162 -14.14 12.41 6.94
N GLY A 163 -12.82 12.32 7.10
CA GLY A 163 -11.92 11.72 6.11
C GLY A 163 -11.59 12.66 4.95
N ARG A 164 -11.18 12.07 3.83
CA ARG A 164 -10.78 12.77 2.60
C ARG A 164 -11.56 12.23 1.42
N ALA A 165 -12.14 13.09 0.61
CA ALA A 165 -12.81 12.70 -0.63
C ALA A 165 -11.83 12.52 -1.77
N GLY A 166 -12.09 11.59 -2.67
CA GLY A 166 -11.27 11.36 -3.85
C GLY A 166 -11.31 12.53 -4.84
N MET A 167 -10.13 12.97 -5.28
CA MET A 167 -9.94 13.86 -6.43
C MET A 167 -9.11 13.15 -7.49
N ALA A 168 -9.59 13.16 -8.72
CA ALA A 168 -8.88 12.69 -9.89
C ALA A 168 -8.32 13.86 -10.69
N ALA A 169 -7.00 13.89 -10.91
CA ALA A 169 -6.34 14.75 -11.87
C ALA A 169 -6.17 13.98 -13.17
N VAL A 170 -6.78 14.46 -14.24
CA VAL A 170 -6.84 13.77 -15.53
C VAL A 170 -6.04 14.52 -16.57
N VAL A 171 -5.12 13.82 -17.23
CA VAL A 171 -4.41 14.31 -18.42
C VAL A 171 -5.06 13.69 -19.64
N MET A 172 -5.45 14.54 -20.59
CA MET A 172 -6.07 14.08 -21.84
C MET A 172 -5.01 13.92 -22.94
N GLU A 173 -5.18 12.93 -23.78
CA GLU A 173 -4.38 12.78 -25.01
C GLU A 173 -4.54 14.02 -25.91
N PRO A 174 -3.51 14.39 -26.70
CA PRO A 174 -3.60 15.51 -27.63
C PRO A 174 -4.81 15.41 -28.56
N GLY A 175 -5.61 16.47 -28.60
CA GLY A 175 -6.81 16.57 -29.45
C GLY A 175 -8.09 15.98 -28.83
N HIS A 176 -7.99 15.40 -27.63
CA HIS A 176 -9.17 14.91 -26.89
C HIS A 176 -9.66 15.92 -25.87
N VAL A 177 -10.98 15.96 -25.66
CA VAL A 177 -11.64 16.83 -24.68
C VAL A 177 -12.22 15.95 -23.57
N PHE A 178 -12.08 16.38 -22.33
CA PHE A 178 -12.63 15.67 -21.19
C PHE A 178 -14.17 15.56 -21.26
N ASP A 179 -14.69 14.33 -21.20
CA ASP A 179 -16.12 14.05 -21.10
C ASP A 179 -16.48 13.66 -19.65
N PRO A 180 -17.07 14.58 -18.85
CA PRO A 180 -17.42 14.31 -17.47
C PRO A 180 -18.49 13.23 -17.31
N VAL A 181 -19.35 13.05 -18.31
CA VAL A 181 -20.43 12.04 -18.27
C VAL A 181 -19.85 10.64 -18.47
N ALA A 182 -18.98 10.47 -19.46
CA ALA A 182 -18.28 9.21 -19.70
C ALA A 182 -17.39 8.84 -18.51
N PHE A 183 -16.65 9.81 -17.96
CA PHE A 183 -15.80 9.60 -16.78
C PHE A 183 -16.62 9.16 -15.55
N HIS A 184 -17.70 9.86 -15.24
CA HIS A 184 -18.59 9.52 -14.12
C HIS A 184 -19.23 8.14 -14.28
N ARG A 185 -19.71 7.80 -15.48
CA ARG A 185 -20.26 6.49 -15.77
C ARG A 185 -19.23 5.39 -15.57
N CYS A 186 -18.01 5.55 -16.09
CA CYS A 186 -16.91 4.62 -15.89
C CYS A 186 -16.61 4.41 -14.40
N ALA A 187 -16.59 5.49 -13.60
CA ALA A 187 -16.40 5.40 -12.16
C ALA A 187 -17.48 4.53 -11.49
N LEU A 188 -18.75 4.76 -11.82
CA LEU A 188 -19.86 4.02 -11.20
C LEU A 188 -19.97 2.54 -11.64
N GLU A 189 -19.48 2.22 -12.83
CA GLU A 189 -19.48 0.84 -13.36
C GLU A 189 -18.34 0.00 -12.78
N ARG A 190 -17.20 0.62 -12.45
CA ARG A 190 -15.96 -0.08 -12.10
C ARG A 190 -15.56 0.03 -10.64
N LEU A 191 -16.04 1.04 -9.93
CA LEU A 191 -15.66 1.33 -8.56
C LEU A 191 -16.85 1.24 -7.60
N PRO A 192 -16.60 0.84 -6.34
CA PRO A 192 -17.57 1.03 -5.28
C PRO A 192 -17.89 2.53 -5.14
N ARG A 193 -19.14 2.85 -4.76
CA ARG A 193 -19.59 4.25 -4.67
C ARG A 193 -18.74 5.15 -3.77
N TYR A 194 -18.15 4.58 -2.71
CA TYR A 194 -17.28 5.33 -1.81
C TYR A 194 -15.91 5.65 -2.43
N ALA A 195 -15.44 4.82 -3.36
CA ALA A 195 -14.15 4.99 -4.04
C ALA A 195 -14.22 5.90 -5.27
N ALA A 196 -15.42 6.10 -5.85
CA ALA A 196 -15.60 7.00 -6.99
C ALA A 196 -15.16 8.43 -6.63
N PRO A 197 -14.26 9.07 -7.41
CA PRO A 197 -13.81 10.43 -7.16
C PRO A 197 -14.99 11.42 -7.17
N LEU A 198 -15.05 12.28 -6.14
CA LEU A 198 -16.06 13.34 -6.08
C LEU A 198 -15.63 14.60 -6.84
N PHE A 199 -14.33 14.76 -7.05
CA PHE A 199 -13.77 15.92 -7.72
C PHE A 199 -12.87 15.48 -8.87
N VAL A 200 -12.88 16.26 -9.96
CA VAL A 200 -12.00 16.06 -11.12
C VAL A 200 -11.38 17.40 -11.49
N ARG A 201 -10.12 17.38 -11.89
CA ARG A 201 -9.43 18.55 -12.44
C ARG A 201 -8.57 18.18 -13.65
#